data_acbcc42d9fb3e935b7f73089438fb8a8
#
_entry.id   acbcc42d9fb3e935b7f73089438fb8a8
#
_cell.length_a   1.000
_cell.length_b   1.000
_cell.length_c   1.000
_cell.angle_alpha   90.00
_cell.angle_beta   90.00
_cell.angle_gamma   90.00
#
_symmetry.space_group_name_H-M   'P 1'
#
loop_
_entity.id
_entity.type
_entity.pdbx_description
1 polymer ?
#
loop_
_entity_poly.entity_id
_entity_poly.type
_entity_poly.pdbx_seq_one_letter_code
_entity_poly.pdbx_strand_id
1 'polypeptide(L)'
;LGDVYKRQTVSEITMCGVFAALTFLLTRYIQVQIIPAKGGLVHLGNVPMFFAAAFFGKRVGAICGGVGMALSDVLSPWIVYAPATLIVVGLMGFVFGLIVKKKPTIVNLIVATVVVLAIKLVGYYLFEVLLTSSFVVPLASIPGNIMQIVTGAIIAIPIILVSRVGMAKVKRLSLIHI
;
A
#
# COMPACT_ATOMS: atom_id res chain seq x y z
N LEU A 1 -19.46 -1.54 26.70
CA LEU A 1 -19.15 -0.69 25.50
C LEU A 1 -17.70 -0.21 25.54
N GLY A 2 -17.15 0.25 26.66
CA GLY A 2 -15.77 0.74 26.78
C GLY A 2 -14.71 -0.33 26.46
N ASP A 3 -14.88 -1.56 26.89
CA ASP A 3 -13.93 -2.66 26.67
C ASP A 3 -13.93 -3.15 25.22
N VAL A 4 -15.06 -3.11 24.53
CA VAL A 4 -15.16 -3.44 23.11
C VAL A 4 -14.41 -2.40 22.26
N TYR A 5 -14.58 -1.12 22.59
CA TYR A 5 -13.83 -0.04 21.92
C TYR A 5 -12.32 -0.15 22.15
N LYS A 6 -11.88 -0.42 23.37
CA LYS A 6 -10.45 -0.62 23.71
C LYS A 6 -9.85 -1.81 22.94
N ARG A 7 -10.55 -2.94 22.88
CA ARG A 7 -10.09 -4.13 22.14
C ARG A 7 -9.97 -3.86 20.63
N GLN A 8 -10.91 -3.13 20.04
CA GLN A 8 -10.84 -2.77 18.62
C GLN A 8 -9.64 -1.85 18.34
N THR A 9 -9.39 -0.86 19.22
CA THR A 9 -8.25 0.05 19.07
C THR A 9 -6.91 -0.68 19.17
N VAL A 10 -6.75 -1.58 20.15
CA VAL A 10 -5.52 -2.38 20.31
C VAL A 10 -5.28 -3.26 19.10
N SER A 11 -6.31 -3.94 18.59
CA SER A 11 -6.20 -4.76 17.38
C SER A 11 -5.80 -3.92 16.16
N GLU A 12 -6.39 -2.74 16.00
CA GLU A 12 -6.06 -1.84 14.89
C GLU A 12 -4.59 -1.38 14.95
N ILE A 13 -4.12 -0.97 16.14
CA ILE A 13 -2.72 -0.58 16.35
C ILE A 13 -1.76 -1.74 16.06
N THR A 14 -2.09 -2.94 16.53
CA THR A 14 -1.27 -4.13 16.27
C THR A 14 -1.17 -4.41 14.77
N MET A 15 -2.30 -4.36 14.04
CA MET A 15 -2.29 -4.56 12.58
C MET A 15 -1.50 -3.46 11.86
N CYS A 16 -1.60 -2.22 12.30
CA CYS A 16 -0.77 -1.13 11.77
C CYS A 16 0.71 -1.43 11.92
N GLY A 17 1.16 -1.85 13.10
CA GLY A 17 2.56 -2.19 13.36
C GLY A 17 3.06 -3.37 12.54
N VAL A 18 2.32 -4.48 12.54
CA VAL A 18 2.68 -5.71 11.80
C VAL A 18 2.77 -5.44 10.30
N PHE A 19 1.75 -4.80 9.72
CA PHE A 19 1.74 -4.52 8.29
C PHE A 19 2.69 -3.40 7.89
N ALA A 20 2.97 -2.42 8.75
CA ALA A 20 4.02 -1.43 8.49
C ALA A 20 5.41 -2.08 8.46
N ALA A 21 5.70 -2.98 9.39
CA ALA A 21 6.95 -3.74 9.39
C ALA A 21 7.07 -4.62 8.13
N LEU A 22 6.00 -5.34 7.75
CA LEU A 22 5.99 -6.14 6.54
C LEU A 22 6.17 -5.29 5.28
N THR A 23 5.50 -4.14 5.21
CA THR A 23 5.65 -3.18 4.12
C THR A 23 7.09 -2.67 4.03
N PHE A 24 7.69 -2.30 5.16
CA PHE A 24 9.09 -1.91 5.25
C PHE A 24 10.02 -3.00 4.71
N LEU A 25 9.88 -4.25 5.20
CA LEU A 25 10.73 -5.37 4.80
C LEU A 25 10.62 -5.66 3.30
N LEU A 26 9.41 -5.72 2.75
CA LEU A 26 9.20 -5.99 1.33
C LEU A 26 9.64 -4.82 0.44
N THR A 27 9.58 -3.57 0.95
CA THR A 27 10.11 -2.41 0.23
C THR A 27 11.64 -2.42 0.24
N ARG A 28 12.25 -2.75 1.39
CA ARG A 28 13.69 -2.63 1.59
C ARG A 28 14.51 -3.77 0.99
N TYR A 29 13.99 -5.00 1.09
CA TYR A 29 14.76 -6.20 0.76
C TYR A 29 14.29 -6.90 -0.52
N ILE A 30 13.05 -6.68 -0.96
CA ILE A 30 12.54 -7.25 -2.21
C ILE A 30 12.31 -6.12 -3.21
N GLN A 31 13.42 -5.67 -3.78
CA GLN A 31 13.43 -4.57 -4.75
C GLN A 31 14.37 -4.88 -5.92
N VAL A 32 14.01 -4.39 -7.10
CA VAL A 32 14.80 -4.50 -8.32
C VAL A 32 14.88 -3.13 -8.98
N GLN A 33 16.09 -2.71 -9.31
CA GLN A 33 16.33 -1.51 -10.12
C GLN A 33 16.18 -1.89 -11.59
N ILE A 34 15.04 -1.58 -12.20
CA ILE A 34 14.77 -1.93 -13.60
C ILE A 34 15.33 -0.86 -14.53
N ILE A 35 15.25 0.40 -14.14
CA ILE A 35 15.83 1.52 -14.90
C ILE A 35 16.99 2.08 -14.10
N PRO A 36 18.22 2.13 -14.64
CA PRO A 36 19.40 2.63 -13.92
C PRO A 36 19.29 4.09 -13.50
N ALA A 37 18.44 4.87 -14.18
CA ALA A 37 18.17 6.25 -13.85
C ALA A 37 17.21 6.38 -12.65
N LYS A 38 17.18 7.57 -12.06
CA LYS A 38 16.27 7.93 -10.95
C LYS A 38 14.82 7.52 -11.26
N GLY A 39 14.15 6.82 -10.31
CA GLY A 39 12.74 6.46 -10.43
C GLY A 39 12.44 5.04 -10.93
N GLY A 40 13.45 4.25 -11.27
CA GLY A 40 13.27 2.89 -11.79
C GLY A 40 13.24 1.76 -10.75
N LEU A 41 13.09 2.07 -9.46
CA LEU A 41 13.05 1.07 -8.39
C LEU A 41 11.66 0.43 -8.30
N VAL A 42 11.57 -0.88 -8.48
CA VAL A 42 10.34 -1.65 -8.28
C VAL A 42 10.49 -2.53 -7.04
N HIS A 43 9.53 -2.46 -6.12
CA HIS A 43 9.52 -3.20 -4.87
C HIS A 43 8.12 -3.75 -4.54
N LEU A 44 8.05 -4.73 -3.63
CA LEU A 44 6.80 -5.40 -3.28
C LEU A 44 6.05 -4.76 -2.10
N GLY A 45 6.45 -3.60 -1.61
CA GLY A 45 5.79 -2.91 -0.48
C GLY A 45 4.30 -2.59 -0.69
N ASN A 46 3.84 -2.45 -1.94
CA ASN A 46 2.42 -2.24 -2.23
C ASN A 46 1.55 -3.47 -1.89
N VAL A 47 2.11 -4.69 -1.89
CA VAL A 47 1.36 -5.92 -1.63
C VAL A 47 0.76 -5.93 -0.22
N PRO A 48 1.54 -5.79 0.88
CA PRO A 48 0.99 -5.75 2.22
C PRO A 48 0.10 -4.52 2.46
N MET A 49 0.39 -3.37 1.84
CA MET A 49 -0.46 -2.19 1.93
C MET A 49 -1.85 -2.46 1.33
N PHE A 50 -1.94 -3.03 0.13
CA PHE A 50 -3.22 -3.36 -0.51
C PHE A 50 -3.98 -4.40 0.30
N PHE A 51 -3.29 -5.43 0.80
CA PHE A 51 -3.90 -6.45 1.66
C PHE A 51 -4.46 -5.83 2.95
N ALA A 52 -3.65 -5.05 3.66
CA ALA A 52 -4.04 -4.40 4.91
C ALA A 52 -5.23 -3.45 4.69
N ALA A 53 -5.19 -2.64 3.64
CA ALA A 53 -6.28 -1.73 3.28
C ALA A 53 -7.58 -2.48 2.95
N ALA A 54 -7.50 -3.64 2.28
CA ALA A 54 -8.66 -4.45 1.90
C ALA A 54 -9.35 -5.12 3.08
N PHE A 55 -8.60 -5.61 4.07
CA PHE A 55 -9.15 -6.39 5.19
C PHE A 55 -9.33 -5.58 6.47
N PHE A 56 -8.39 -4.70 6.79
CA PHE A 56 -8.41 -3.92 8.04
C PHE A 56 -8.87 -2.47 7.83
N GLY A 57 -9.01 -2.05 6.58
CA GLY A 57 -9.62 -0.80 6.21
C GLY A 57 -8.63 0.35 6.00
N LYS A 58 -9.20 1.52 5.68
CA LYS A 58 -8.47 2.68 5.18
C LYS A 58 -7.38 3.21 6.12
N ARG A 59 -7.61 3.19 7.44
CA ARG A 59 -6.63 3.69 8.42
C ARG A 59 -5.39 2.79 8.48
N VAL A 60 -5.61 1.48 8.58
CA VAL A 60 -4.51 0.52 8.63
C VAL A 60 -3.73 0.55 7.30
N GLY A 61 -4.42 0.59 6.16
CA GLY A 61 -3.78 0.73 4.85
C GLY A 61 -2.92 2.00 4.74
N ALA A 62 -3.43 3.15 5.22
CA ALA A 62 -2.70 4.41 5.21
C ALA A 62 -1.42 4.36 6.06
N ILE A 63 -1.55 3.86 7.30
CA ILE A 63 -0.42 3.82 8.23
C ILE A 63 0.62 2.81 7.77
N CYS A 64 0.21 1.60 7.39
CA CYS A 64 1.16 0.56 6.99
C CYS A 64 1.91 0.94 5.70
N GLY A 65 1.22 1.49 4.71
CA GLY A 65 1.83 1.95 3.47
C GLY A 65 2.72 3.16 3.67
N GLY A 66 2.16 4.22 4.24
CA GLY A 66 2.88 5.49 4.45
C GLY A 66 4.10 5.34 5.36
N VAL A 67 3.90 4.80 6.57
CA VAL A 67 4.99 4.64 7.54
C VAL A 67 5.98 3.57 7.10
N GLY A 68 5.50 2.40 6.63
CA GLY A 68 6.39 1.30 6.25
C GLY A 68 7.32 1.66 5.09
N MET A 69 6.81 2.31 4.03
CA MET A 69 7.66 2.73 2.91
C MET A 69 8.52 3.95 3.26
N ALA A 70 8.00 4.94 3.99
CA ALA A 70 8.80 6.10 4.40
C ALA A 70 9.97 5.70 5.29
N LEU A 71 9.81 4.73 6.20
CA LEU A 71 10.92 4.17 6.97
C LEU A 71 11.97 3.49 6.08
N SER A 72 11.54 2.80 5.02
CA SER A 72 12.47 2.24 4.04
C SER A 72 13.28 3.34 3.35
N ASP A 73 12.64 4.45 2.98
CA ASP A 73 13.30 5.59 2.36
C ASP A 73 14.30 6.25 3.31
N VAL A 74 13.92 6.46 4.58
CA VAL A 74 14.80 7.03 5.61
C VAL A 74 16.08 6.20 5.80
N LEU A 75 15.99 4.88 5.72
CA LEU A 75 17.11 3.95 5.90
C LEU A 75 17.80 3.58 4.57
N SER A 76 17.59 4.37 3.50
CA SER A 76 18.12 4.13 2.17
C SER A 76 18.66 5.42 1.54
N PRO A 77 19.31 5.36 0.35
CA PRO A 77 19.71 6.56 -0.40
C PRO A 77 18.53 7.46 -0.83
N TRP A 78 17.30 7.00 -0.63
CA TRP A 78 16.08 7.71 -1.02
C TRP A 78 15.48 8.57 0.11
N ILE A 79 16.25 8.89 1.15
CA ILE A 79 15.80 9.65 2.33
C ILE A 79 15.04 10.94 1.97
N VAL A 80 15.42 11.62 0.89
CA VAL A 80 14.75 12.83 0.41
C VAL A 80 13.30 12.59 0.01
N TYR A 81 12.96 11.36 -0.41
CA TYR A 81 11.59 10.98 -0.77
C TYR A 81 10.71 10.64 0.43
N ALA A 82 11.28 10.37 1.60
CA ALA A 82 10.52 9.89 2.77
C ALA A 82 9.30 10.76 3.14
N PRO A 83 9.36 12.10 3.14
CA PRO A 83 8.18 12.94 3.43
C PRO A 83 7.09 12.78 2.35
N ALA A 84 7.46 12.75 1.07
CA ALA A 84 6.52 12.54 -0.02
C ALA A 84 5.93 11.13 0.03
N THR A 85 6.74 10.11 0.28
CA THR A 85 6.31 8.73 0.42
C THR A 85 5.30 8.57 1.56
N LEU A 86 5.55 9.20 2.72
CA LEU A 86 4.63 9.17 3.85
C LEU A 86 3.24 9.68 3.46
N ILE A 87 3.19 10.80 2.76
CA ILE A 87 1.93 11.46 2.35
C ILE A 87 1.28 10.71 1.19
N VAL A 88 2.02 10.50 0.10
CA VAL A 88 1.46 9.93 -1.14
C VAL A 88 1.02 8.49 -0.92
N VAL A 89 1.88 7.65 -0.35
CA VAL A 89 1.56 6.23 -0.12
C VAL A 89 0.55 6.08 1.02
N GLY A 90 0.61 6.94 2.04
CA GLY A 90 -0.43 7.02 3.06
C GLY A 90 -1.81 7.31 2.46
N LEU A 91 -1.90 8.29 1.56
CA LEU A 91 -3.12 8.61 0.82
C LEU A 91 -3.57 7.45 -0.07
N MET A 92 -2.65 6.78 -0.76
CA MET A 92 -2.94 5.59 -1.57
C MET A 92 -3.59 4.49 -0.72
N GLY A 93 -3.00 4.13 0.42
CA GLY A 93 -3.54 3.11 1.32
C GLY A 93 -4.91 3.49 1.88
N PHE A 94 -5.10 4.77 2.22
CA PHE A 94 -6.38 5.30 2.67
C PHE A 94 -7.47 5.18 1.60
N VAL A 95 -7.20 5.66 0.39
CA VAL A 95 -8.17 5.66 -0.72
C VAL A 95 -8.46 4.25 -1.20
N PHE A 96 -7.45 3.38 -1.29
CA PHE A 96 -7.65 1.97 -1.61
C PHE A 96 -8.63 1.30 -0.63
N GLY A 97 -8.40 1.46 0.69
CA GLY A 97 -9.28 0.91 1.72
C GLY A 97 -10.68 1.55 1.73
N LEU A 98 -10.80 2.81 1.32
CA LEU A 98 -12.08 3.50 1.18
C LEU A 98 -12.93 2.90 0.04
N ILE A 99 -12.32 2.61 -1.11
CA ILE A 99 -13.00 2.05 -2.29
C ILE A 99 -13.37 0.59 -2.04
N VAL A 100 -12.47 -0.21 -1.48
CA VAL A 100 -12.66 -1.65 -1.29
C VAL A 100 -13.63 -1.99 -0.15
N LYS A 101 -13.73 -1.16 0.92
CA LYS A 101 -14.77 -1.20 1.98
C LYS A 101 -15.00 -2.56 2.63
N LYS A 102 -13.99 -3.29 3.03
CA LYS A 102 -14.12 -4.61 3.70
C LYS A 102 -14.84 -5.71 2.90
N LYS A 103 -15.26 -5.46 1.67
CA LYS A 103 -15.86 -6.44 0.75
C LYS A 103 -15.11 -6.42 -0.58
N PRO A 104 -13.88 -6.95 -0.63
CA PRO A 104 -13.08 -6.92 -1.84
C PRO A 104 -13.76 -7.74 -2.95
N THR A 105 -14.10 -7.07 -4.03
CA THR A 105 -14.52 -7.67 -5.30
C THR A 105 -13.46 -7.36 -6.34
N ILE A 106 -13.36 -8.15 -7.39
CA ILE A 106 -12.37 -7.91 -8.46
C ILE A 106 -12.54 -6.50 -9.05
N VAL A 107 -13.76 -6.04 -9.24
CA VAL A 107 -14.03 -4.70 -9.78
C VAL A 107 -13.54 -3.61 -8.83
N ASN A 108 -13.89 -3.70 -7.54
CA ASN A 108 -13.44 -2.70 -6.56
C ASN A 108 -11.92 -2.66 -6.42
N LEU A 109 -11.26 -3.82 -6.51
CA LEU A 109 -9.80 -3.92 -6.44
C LEU A 109 -9.14 -3.28 -7.67
N ILE A 110 -9.66 -3.53 -8.87
CA ILE A 110 -9.17 -2.89 -10.10
C ILE A 110 -9.38 -1.38 -10.06
N VAL A 111 -10.59 -0.92 -9.73
CA VAL A 111 -10.90 0.52 -9.62
C VAL A 111 -9.98 1.18 -8.59
N ALA A 112 -9.83 0.58 -7.41
CA ALA A 112 -8.93 1.10 -6.38
C ALA A 112 -7.48 1.18 -6.89
N THR A 113 -7.00 0.15 -7.61
CA THR A 113 -5.65 0.14 -8.20
C THR A 113 -5.45 1.28 -9.20
N VAL A 114 -6.41 1.54 -10.08
CA VAL A 114 -6.34 2.63 -11.06
C VAL A 114 -6.32 4.00 -10.35
N VAL A 115 -7.16 4.18 -9.34
CA VAL A 115 -7.20 5.44 -8.58
C VAL A 115 -5.90 5.67 -7.82
N VAL A 116 -5.36 4.66 -7.14
CA VAL A 116 -4.08 4.83 -6.41
C VAL A 116 -2.89 4.99 -7.34
N LEU A 117 -2.94 4.41 -8.56
CA LEU A 117 -1.94 4.70 -9.59
C LEU A 117 -1.94 6.18 -9.95
N ALA A 118 -3.11 6.77 -10.18
CA ALA A 118 -3.21 8.21 -10.46
C ALA A 118 -2.66 9.05 -9.31
N ILE A 119 -3.02 8.72 -8.06
CA ILE A 119 -2.48 9.40 -6.86
C ILE A 119 -0.96 9.30 -6.82
N LYS A 120 -0.40 8.12 -7.08
CA LYS A 120 1.04 7.90 -7.08
C LYS A 120 1.74 8.75 -8.14
N LEU A 121 1.25 8.69 -9.38
CA LEU A 121 1.86 9.42 -10.50
C LEU A 121 1.83 10.93 -10.25
N VAL A 122 0.68 11.47 -9.87
CA VAL A 122 0.54 12.91 -9.60
C VAL A 122 1.38 13.32 -8.38
N GLY A 123 1.30 12.57 -7.29
CA GLY A 123 1.99 12.91 -6.05
C GLY A 123 3.51 12.94 -6.19
N TYR A 124 4.10 11.89 -6.77
CA TYR A 124 5.54 11.86 -6.98
C TYR A 124 6.00 12.81 -8.07
N TYR A 125 5.21 12.97 -9.15
CA TYR A 125 5.54 13.96 -10.19
C TYR A 125 5.63 15.38 -9.60
N LEU A 126 4.64 15.82 -8.83
CA LEU A 126 4.64 17.13 -8.20
C LEU A 126 5.81 17.29 -7.21
N PHE A 127 6.08 16.28 -6.41
CA PHE A 127 7.21 16.29 -5.50
C PHE A 127 8.55 16.42 -6.23
N GLU A 128 8.74 15.64 -7.29
CA GLU A 128 9.98 15.65 -8.09
C GLU A 128 10.13 16.96 -8.88
N VAL A 129 9.03 17.58 -9.33
CA VAL A 129 9.07 18.94 -9.92
C VAL A 129 9.63 19.95 -8.90
N LEU A 130 9.16 19.91 -7.66
CA LEU A 130 9.68 20.78 -6.61
C LEU A 130 11.16 20.49 -6.29
N LEU A 131 11.54 19.22 -6.29
CA LEU A 131 12.90 18.79 -5.98
C LEU A 131 13.92 19.15 -7.07
N THR A 132 13.50 19.06 -8.34
CA THR A 132 14.39 19.22 -9.50
C THR A 132 14.26 20.58 -10.18
N SER A 133 13.25 21.38 -9.81
CA SER A 133 12.85 22.63 -10.49
C SER A 133 12.65 22.43 -12.00
N SER A 134 12.18 21.24 -12.42
CA SER A 134 11.98 20.85 -13.81
C SER A 134 10.68 20.10 -14.00
N PHE A 135 9.94 20.41 -15.05
CA PHE A 135 8.74 19.68 -15.45
C PHE A 135 9.06 18.44 -16.32
N VAL A 136 10.26 18.34 -16.86
CA VAL A 136 10.66 17.26 -17.78
C VAL A 136 11.32 16.11 -17.04
N VAL A 137 12.21 16.40 -16.08
CA VAL A 137 12.97 15.38 -15.35
C VAL A 137 12.07 14.35 -14.65
N PRO A 138 10.96 14.73 -13.99
CA PRO A 138 10.05 13.79 -13.33
C PRO A 138 9.35 12.79 -14.26
N LEU A 139 9.25 13.07 -15.55
CA LEU A 139 8.64 12.15 -16.51
C LEU A 139 9.39 10.80 -16.58
N ALA A 140 10.69 10.80 -16.26
CA ALA A 140 11.51 9.59 -16.26
C ALA A 140 11.11 8.60 -15.14
N SER A 141 10.45 9.06 -14.06
CA SER A 141 10.01 8.20 -12.95
C SER A 141 8.65 7.52 -13.20
N ILE A 142 7.88 8.02 -14.18
CA ILE A 142 6.53 7.52 -14.47
C ILE A 142 6.51 6.02 -14.77
N PRO A 143 7.35 5.46 -15.68
CA PRO A 143 7.32 4.03 -15.97
C PRO A 143 7.58 3.16 -14.73
N GLY A 144 8.55 3.54 -13.89
CA GLY A 144 8.87 2.83 -12.65
C GLY A 144 7.70 2.83 -11.66
N ASN A 145 7.04 3.98 -11.49
CA ASN A 145 5.87 4.11 -10.64
C ASN A 145 4.67 3.27 -11.13
N ILE A 146 4.45 3.21 -12.45
CA ILE A 146 3.42 2.33 -13.05
C ILE A 146 3.75 0.87 -12.75
N MET A 147 4.98 0.44 -13.03
CA MET A 147 5.41 -0.94 -12.80
C MET A 147 5.28 -1.37 -11.35
N GLN A 148 5.60 -0.50 -10.38
CA GLN A 148 5.42 -0.79 -8.96
C GLN A 148 3.96 -1.08 -8.60
N ILE A 149 3.02 -0.26 -9.07
CA ILE A 149 1.58 -0.45 -8.77
C ILE A 149 1.05 -1.69 -9.48
N VAL A 150 1.38 -1.87 -10.75
CA VAL A 150 0.93 -3.02 -11.54
C VAL A 150 1.45 -4.33 -10.93
N THR A 151 2.74 -4.43 -10.63
CA THR A 151 3.34 -5.61 -10.01
C THR A 151 2.72 -5.88 -8.63
N GLY A 152 2.56 -4.85 -7.81
CA GLY A 152 1.89 -4.96 -6.52
C GLY A 152 0.45 -5.47 -6.63
N ALA A 153 -0.31 -4.98 -7.62
CA ALA A 153 -1.69 -5.40 -7.85
C ALA A 153 -1.80 -6.83 -8.39
N ILE A 154 -0.94 -7.22 -9.33
CA ILE A 154 -0.89 -8.58 -9.88
C ILE A 154 -0.68 -9.62 -8.77
N ILE A 155 0.12 -9.30 -7.77
CA ILE A 155 0.40 -10.19 -6.64
C ILE A 155 -0.70 -10.07 -5.56
N ALA A 156 -1.07 -8.85 -5.17
CA ALA A 156 -2.00 -8.62 -4.07
C ALA A 156 -3.44 -9.06 -4.38
N ILE A 157 -3.94 -8.78 -5.59
CA ILE A 157 -5.35 -9.04 -5.93
C ILE A 157 -5.70 -10.53 -5.79
N PRO A 158 -4.95 -11.49 -6.37
CA PRO A 158 -5.22 -12.91 -6.17
C PRO A 158 -5.17 -13.33 -4.71
N ILE A 159 -4.16 -12.86 -3.95
CA ILE A 159 -4.02 -13.15 -2.51
C ILE A 159 -5.25 -12.65 -1.74
N ILE A 160 -5.70 -11.42 -2.01
CA ILE A 160 -6.87 -10.83 -1.36
C ILE A 160 -8.15 -11.65 -1.66
N LEU A 161 -8.35 -12.04 -2.91
CA LEU A 161 -9.54 -12.80 -3.33
C LEU A 161 -9.55 -14.20 -2.72
N VAL A 162 -8.44 -14.92 -2.73
CA VAL A 162 -8.31 -16.25 -2.11
C VAL A 162 -8.50 -16.16 -0.60
N SER A 163 -7.87 -15.21 0.07
CA SER A 163 -8.00 -15.01 1.52
C SER A 163 -9.45 -14.69 1.92
N ARG A 164 -10.18 -13.93 1.11
CA ARG A 164 -11.60 -13.65 1.31
C ARG A 164 -12.44 -14.93 1.31
N VAL A 165 -12.23 -15.81 0.33
CA VAL A 165 -12.95 -17.08 0.23
C VAL A 165 -12.65 -17.97 1.42
N GLY A 166 -11.38 -18.09 1.81
CA GLY A 166 -10.94 -18.85 2.99
C GLY A 166 -11.60 -18.38 4.28
N MET A 167 -11.61 -17.07 4.54
CA MET A 167 -12.24 -16.48 5.73
C MET A 167 -13.77 -16.70 5.75
N ALA A 168 -14.43 -16.62 4.61
CA ALA A 168 -15.87 -16.88 4.51
C ALA A 168 -16.19 -18.35 4.82
N LYS A 169 -15.35 -19.29 4.38
CA LYS A 169 -15.49 -20.73 4.66
C LYS A 169 -15.30 -21.04 6.15
N VAL A 170 -14.26 -20.47 6.78
CA VAL A 170 -13.99 -20.65 8.22
C VAL A 170 -15.17 -20.14 9.05
N LYS A 171 -15.69 -18.94 8.74
CA LYS A 171 -16.85 -18.37 9.43
C LYS A 171 -18.11 -19.25 9.29
N ARG A 172 -18.33 -19.85 8.13
CA ARG A 172 -19.47 -20.78 7.91
C ARG A 172 -19.32 -22.06 8.75
N LEU A 173 -18.11 -22.62 8.84
CA LEU A 173 -17.83 -23.81 9.65
C LEU A 173 -18.00 -23.54 11.15
N SER A 174 -17.55 -22.38 11.65
CA SER A 174 -17.71 -22.02 13.07
C SER A 174 -19.18 -21.83 13.49
N LEU A 175 -20.09 -21.51 12.55
CA LEU A 175 -21.53 -21.39 12.82
C LEU A 175 -22.26 -22.74 12.82
N ILE A 176 -21.64 -23.82 12.30
CA ILE A 176 -22.22 -25.16 12.28
C ILE A 176 -21.89 -25.92 13.56
N HIS A 177 -20.89 -25.48 14.30
CA HIS A 177 -20.41 -26.13 15.55
C HIS A 177 -20.91 -25.43 16.84
N ILE A 178 -21.84 -24.48 16.74
CA ILE A 178 -22.57 -23.88 17.87
C ILE A 178 -24.03 -24.30 17.81
#